data_4c40e380c5a172aea0f8b8f34a041901
#
_entry.id   4c40e380c5a172aea0f8b8f34a041901
#
_cell.length_a   1.000
_cell.length_b   1.000
_cell.length_c   1.000
_cell.angle_alpha   90.00
_cell.angle_beta   90.00
_cell.angle_gamma   90.00
#
_symmetry.space_group_name_H-M   'P 1'
#
loop_
_entity.id
_entity.type
_entity.pdbx_description
1 polymer ?
#
loop_
_entity_poly.entity_id
_entity_poly.type
_entity_poly.pdbx_seq_one_letter_code
_entity_poly.pdbx_strand_id
1 'polypeptide(L)'
;LLIESTYGGRVREDFDASLKKFEQDLARDIKKYNTIVQTCFSLDRLQKILFYTIDMQKKGLIPNNIPILVDSKMGAEYINPYIDEAKKMLREASHPSQLAVNTKNLENFIDYLDPKNKNYEVISTETRAGILGELDGKKKIILTASGMAEGGPVIEYFKRFADDEKSVFY
;
A
#
# COMPACT_ATOMS: atom_id res chain seq x y z
N LEU A 1 -6.79 29.80 19.56
CA LEU A 1 -6.76 29.04 18.30
C LEU A 1 -5.42 28.32 18.21
N LEU A 2 -5.45 26.99 18.08
CA LEU A 2 -4.26 26.17 17.79
C LEU A 2 -4.34 25.75 16.33
N ILE A 3 -3.27 26.01 15.58
CA ILE A 3 -3.18 25.69 14.14
C ILE A 3 -1.90 24.89 13.92
N GLU A 4 -2.04 23.71 13.28
CA GLU A 4 -0.92 22.95 12.78
C GLU A 4 -0.30 23.69 11.58
N SER A 5 1.03 23.80 11.51
CA SER A 5 1.73 24.41 10.39
C SER A 5 3.06 23.73 10.03
N THR A 6 3.18 22.46 10.29
CA THR A 6 4.39 21.65 10.03
C THR A 6 4.90 21.83 8.60
N TYR A 7 4.01 21.99 7.67
CA TYR A 7 4.32 22.19 6.25
C TYR A 7 4.12 23.63 5.77
N GLY A 8 3.95 24.59 6.71
CA GLY A 8 3.83 26.00 6.39
C GLY A 8 5.06 26.50 5.61
N GLY A 9 4.83 27.20 4.51
CA GLY A 9 5.89 27.72 3.66
C GLY A 9 6.60 26.69 2.77
N ARG A 10 6.21 25.43 2.77
CA ARG A 10 6.75 24.42 1.86
C ARG A 10 5.86 24.24 0.63
N VAL A 11 6.45 24.31 -0.55
CA VAL A 11 5.79 23.89 -1.78
C VAL A 11 5.84 22.36 -1.81
N ARG A 12 4.68 21.70 -1.85
CA ARG A 12 4.62 20.25 -2.04
C ARG A 12 4.84 19.91 -3.50
N GLU A 13 5.53 18.79 -3.73
CA GLU A 13 5.60 18.20 -5.07
C GLU A 13 4.18 17.91 -5.57
N ASP A 14 4.01 18.00 -6.88
CA ASP A 14 2.77 17.61 -7.54
C ASP A 14 2.48 16.13 -7.26
N PHE A 15 1.22 15.85 -6.89
CA PHE A 15 0.82 14.49 -6.52
C PHE A 15 0.96 13.51 -7.69
N ASP A 16 0.56 13.91 -8.88
CA ASP A 16 0.61 13.05 -10.07
C ASP A 16 2.06 12.76 -10.47
N ALA A 17 2.94 13.74 -10.35
CA ALA A 17 4.37 13.56 -10.57
C ALA A 17 4.99 12.58 -9.56
N SER A 18 4.64 12.70 -8.28
CA SER A 18 5.09 11.81 -7.22
C SER A 18 4.54 10.38 -7.40
N LEU A 19 3.28 10.24 -7.78
CA LEU A 19 2.67 8.94 -8.08
C LEU A 19 3.35 8.28 -9.28
N LYS A 20 3.57 9.02 -10.35
CA LYS A 20 4.26 8.51 -11.55
C LYS A 20 5.69 8.05 -11.23
N LYS A 21 6.39 8.80 -10.38
CA LYS A 21 7.72 8.39 -9.90
C LYS A 21 7.65 7.10 -9.11
N PHE A 22 6.71 6.95 -8.19
CA PHE A 22 6.48 5.72 -7.44
C PHE A 22 6.22 4.53 -8.37
N GLU A 23 5.34 4.69 -9.36
CA GLU A 23 5.04 3.66 -10.35
C GLU A 23 6.29 3.23 -11.14
N GLN A 24 7.10 4.19 -11.58
CA GLN A 24 8.33 3.93 -12.31
C GLN A 24 9.37 3.19 -11.45
N ASP A 25 9.57 3.65 -10.21
CA ASP A 25 10.53 3.06 -9.30
C ASP A 25 10.12 1.63 -8.95
N LEU A 26 8.86 1.39 -8.57
CA LEU A 26 8.36 0.05 -8.25
C LEU A 26 8.42 -0.89 -9.46
N ALA A 27 8.04 -0.42 -10.66
CA ALA A 27 8.11 -1.22 -11.89
C ALA A 27 9.56 -1.57 -12.30
N ARG A 28 10.53 -0.70 -12.00
CA ARG A 28 11.96 -0.97 -12.18
C ARG A 28 12.43 -2.01 -11.17
N ASP A 29 12.12 -1.80 -9.92
CA ASP A 29 12.73 -2.55 -8.82
C ASP A 29 12.14 -3.95 -8.68
N ILE A 30 10.88 -4.16 -9.04
CA ILE A 30 10.28 -5.49 -9.10
C ILE A 30 10.96 -6.42 -10.11
N LYS A 31 11.66 -5.88 -11.10
CA LYS A 31 12.45 -6.67 -12.05
C LYS A 31 13.78 -7.12 -11.43
N LYS A 32 14.37 -6.27 -10.59
CA LYS A 32 15.71 -6.45 -10.02
C LYS A 32 15.68 -7.24 -8.70
N TYR A 33 14.72 -6.95 -7.83
CA TYR A 33 14.65 -7.49 -6.48
C TYR A 33 13.60 -8.59 -6.34
N ASN A 34 13.83 -9.50 -5.41
CA ASN A 34 12.88 -10.54 -5.04
C ASN A 34 11.93 -10.07 -3.92
N THR A 35 12.45 -9.24 -3.02
CA THR A 35 11.67 -8.72 -1.90
C THR A 35 11.65 -7.20 -1.94
N ILE A 36 10.46 -6.62 -2.00
CA ILE A 36 10.26 -5.18 -1.85
C ILE A 36 9.52 -4.99 -0.52
N VAL A 37 10.17 -4.33 0.43
CA VAL A 37 9.58 -3.98 1.72
C VAL A 37 9.25 -2.49 1.70
N GLN A 38 7.98 -2.19 1.83
CA GLN A 38 7.49 -0.82 1.85
C GLN A 38 7.01 -0.46 3.26
N THR A 39 7.75 0.43 3.90
CA THR A 39 7.41 0.93 5.23
C THR A 39 6.34 2.02 5.12
N CYS A 40 5.30 1.93 5.91
CA CYS A 40 4.22 2.91 5.86
C CYS A 40 3.51 3.05 7.20
N PHE A 41 2.88 4.22 7.40
CA PHE A 41 1.96 4.38 8.51
C PHE A 41 0.71 3.54 8.29
N SER A 42 0.20 2.93 9.36
CA SER A 42 -0.94 2.03 9.33
C SER A 42 -2.24 2.72 8.85
N LEU A 43 -2.38 4.01 9.14
CA LEU A 43 -3.53 4.81 8.76
C LEU A 43 -3.21 5.66 7.53
N ASP A 44 -4.12 5.71 6.56
CA ASP A 44 -4.07 6.46 5.31
C ASP A 44 -2.98 5.99 4.33
N ARG A 45 -1.72 5.97 4.74
CA ARG A 45 -0.61 5.63 3.83
C ARG A 45 -0.67 4.18 3.35
N LEU A 46 -0.90 3.23 4.25
CA LEU A 46 -0.98 1.82 3.89
C LEU A 46 -2.10 1.58 2.89
N GLN A 47 -3.30 2.10 3.12
CA GLN A 47 -4.45 1.87 2.25
C GLN A 47 -4.22 2.48 0.85
N LYS A 48 -3.61 3.68 0.77
CA LYS A 48 -3.25 4.32 -0.50
C LYS A 48 -2.19 3.55 -1.27
N ILE A 49 -1.11 3.17 -0.60
CA ILE A 49 -0.02 2.41 -1.23
C ILE A 49 -0.52 1.05 -1.70
N LEU A 50 -1.32 0.36 -0.90
CA LEU A 50 -1.96 -0.90 -1.27
C LEU A 50 -2.81 -0.74 -2.53
N PHE A 51 -3.66 0.28 -2.56
CA PHE A 51 -4.50 0.58 -3.73
C PHE A 51 -3.65 0.79 -4.99
N TYR A 52 -2.64 1.67 -4.95
CA TYR A 52 -1.80 1.94 -6.13
C TYR A 52 -0.98 0.73 -6.55
N THR A 53 -0.50 -0.08 -5.60
CA THR A 53 0.23 -1.31 -5.91
C THR A 53 -0.66 -2.33 -6.65
N ILE A 54 -1.91 -2.50 -6.20
CA ILE A 54 -2.88 -3.35 -6.89
C ILE A 54 -3.25 -2.76 -8.26
N ASP A 55 -3.46 -1.45 -8.34
CA ASP A 55 -3.77 -0.75 -9.59
C ASP A 55 -2.66 -0.95 -10.64
N MET A 56 -1.40 -0.92 -10.23
CA MET A 56 -0.27 -1.26 -11.10
C MET A 56 -0.32 -2.70 -11.62
N GLN A 57 -0.75 -3.66 -10.80
CA GLN A 57 -0.97 -5.04 -11.25
C GLN A 57 -2.12 -5.12 -12.25
N LYS A 58 -3.25 -4.47 -11.97
CA LYS A 58 -4.42 -4.45 -12.87
C LYS A 58 -4.12 -3.75 -14.21
N LYS A 59 -3.26 -2.74 -14.20
CA LYS A 59 -2.77 -2.07 -15.42
C LYS A 59 -1.63 -2.81 -16.15
N GLY A 60 -1.14 -3.90 -15.60
CA GLY A 60 -0.02 -4.66 -16.17
C GLY A 60 1.35 -3.98 -16.08
N LEU A 61 1.48 -2.95 -15.23
CA LEU A 61 2.76 -2.26 -14.99
C LEU A 61 3.73 -3.12 -14.17
N ILE A 62 3.18 -3.97 -13.32
CA ILE A 62 3.91 -5.02 -12.60
C ILE A 62 3.15 -6.36 -12.75
N PRO A 63 3.84 -7.52 -12.66
CA PRO A 63 3.20 -8.82 -12.80
C PRO A 63 2.11 -9.04 -11.73
N ASN A 64 0.95 -9.54 -12.16
CA ASN A 64 -0.21 -9.77 -11.28
C ASN A 64 -0.09 -11.01 -10.38
N ASN A 65 0.91 -11.86 -10.63
CA ASN A 65 1.17 -13.07 -9.86
C ASN A 65 2.18 -12.83 -8.69
N ILE A 66 2.64 -11.61 -8.50
CA ILE A 66 3.50 -11.27 -7.37
C ILE A 66 2.61 -11.02 -6.15
N PRO A 67 2.77 -11.79 -5.06
CA PRO A 67 1.96 -11.60 -3.87
C PRO A 67 2.24 -10.25 -3.21
N ILE A 68 1.17 -9.58 -2.79
CA ILE A 68 1.19 -8.38 -1.96
C ILE A 68 0.80 -8.79 -0.54
N LEU A 69 1.70 -8.61 0.40
CA LEU A 69 1.53 -8.96 1.80
C LEU A 69 1.31 -7.68 2.62
N VAL A 70 0.33 -7.70 3.50
CA VAL A 70 0.04 -6.61 4.44
C VAL A 70 0.36 -7.09 5.85
N ASP A 71 1.47 -6.60 6.39
CA ASP A 71 1.90 -6.90 7.76
C ASP A 71 1.73 -5.66 8.66
N SER A 72 0.49 -5.36 8.94
CA SER A 72 0.08 -4.32 9.86
C SER A 72 -1.33 -4.63 10.34
N LYS A 73 -1.47 -5.11 11.58
CA LYS A 73 -2.77 -5.41 12.16
C LYS A 73 -3.72 -4.20 12.07
N MET A 74 -3.28 -3.06 12.60
CA MET A 74 -4.06 -1.81 12.57
C MET A 74 -4.34 -1.38 11.13
N GLY A 75 -3.35 -1.45 10.22
CA GLY A 75 -3.54 -1.10 8.81
C GLY A 75 -4.60 -1.94 8.12
N ALA A 76 -4.63 -3.25 8.38
CA ALA A 76 -5.62 -4.16 7.86
C ALA A 76 -7.03 -3.89 8.43
N GLU A 77 -7.13 -3.61 9.73
CA GLU A 77 -8.40 -3.28 10.39
C GLU A 77 -9.04 -2.00 9.81
N TYR A 78 -8.23 -1.03 9.39
CA TYR A 78 -8.73 0.21 8.79
C TYR A 78 -9.15 0.08 7.31
N ILE A 79 -8.87 -1.02 6.62
CA ILE A 79 -9.27 -1.20 5.21
C ILE A 79 -10.80 -1.11 5.06
N ASN A 80 -11.56 -1.81 5.89
CA ASN A 80 -13.03 -1.79 5.82
C ASN A 80 -13.63 -0.40 6.05
N PRO A 81 -13.26 0.38 7.08
CA PRO A 81 -13.69 1.77 7.21
C PRO A 81 -13.43 2.64 5.98
N TYR A 82 -12.28 2.48 5.31
CA TYR A 82 -11.99 3.20 4.07
C TYR A 82 -12.90 2.78 2.92
N ILE A 83 -13.19 1.49 2.78
CA ILE A 83 -14.15 0.97 1.80
C ILE A 83 -15.56 1.52 2.07
N ASP A 84 -15.98 1.56 3.32
CA ASP A 84 -17.31 2.05 3.70
C ASP A 84 -17.46 3.54 3.44
N GLU A 85 -16.43 4.35 3.70
CA GLU A 85 -16.44 5.76 3.35
C GLU A 85 -16.43 5.97 1.82
N ALA A 86 -15.65 5.19 1.06
CA ALA A 86 -15.67 5.23 -0.40
C ALA A 86 -17.06 4.88 -0.96
N LYS A 87 -17.74 3.88 -0.40
CA LYS A 87 -19.12 3.54 -0.77
C LYS A 87 -20.10 4.66 -0.46
N LYS A 88 -19.92 5.36 0.66
CA LYS A 88 -20.74 6.52 1.02
C LYS A 88 -20.52 7.65 0.03
N MET A 89 -19.27 8.01 -0.26
CA MET A 89 -18.92 9.02 -1.26
C MET A 89 -19.51 8.70 -2.64
N LEU A 90 -19.48 7.42 -3.04
CA LEU A 90 -20.05 6.98 -4.32
C LEU A 90 -21.58 7.17 -4.36
N ARG A 91 -22.28 6.87 -3.27
CA ARG A 91 -23.74 7.13 -3.15
C ARG A 91 -24.06 8.63 -3.21
N GLU A 92 -23.28 9.44 -2.51
CA GLU A 92 -23.44 10.90 -2.48
C GLU A 92 -23.12 11.53 -3.84
N ALA A 93 -22.11 11.06 -4.56
CA ALA A 93 -21.75 11.50 -5.89
C ALA A 93 -22.84 11.24 -6.96
N SER A 94 -23.80 10.36 -6.68
CA SER A 94 -24.95 10.09 -7.55
C SER A 94 -26.02 11.20 -7.53
N HIS A 95 -25.89 12.21 -6.65
CA HIS A 95 -26.77 13.37 -6.60
C HIS A 95 -26.29 14.51 -7.52
N PRO A 96 -27.16 15.11 -8.35
CA PRO A 96 -26.79 16.10 -9.37
C PRO A 96 -26.16 17.40 -8.87
N SER A 97 -26.14 17.62 -7.55
CA SER A 97 -25.63 18.84 -6.90
C SER A 97 -24.18 18.74 -6.42
N GLN A 98 -23.51 17.62 -6.62
CA GLN A 98 -22.15 17.44 -6.10
C GLN A 98 -21.10 17.37 -7.21
N LEU A 99 -19.99 18.08 -6.97
CA LEU A 99 -18.80 18.18 -7.80
C LEU A 99 -18.32 16.81 -8.30
N ALA A 100 -17.80 16.79 -9.52
CA ALA A 100 -17.29 15.62 -10.22
C ALA A 100 -16.24 14.83 -9.42
N VAL A 101 -16.70 13.98 -8.51
CA VAL A 101 -15.86 12.93 -7.94
C VAL A 101 -15.62 11.91 -9.04
N ASN A 102 -14.37 11.49 -9.22
CA ASN A 102 -14.06 10.43 -10.17
C ASN A 102 -14.61 9.10 -9.62
N THR A 103 -15.87 8.82 -9.96
CA THR A 103 -16.61 7.63 -9.49
C THR A 103 -15.90 6.34 -9.83
N LYS A 104 -15.24 6.28 -11.00
CA LYS A 104 -14.45 5.11 -11.41
C LYS A 104 -13.29 4.81 -10.46
N ASN A 105 -12.63 5.85 -9.96
CA ASN A 105 -11.55 5.65 -8.98
C ASN A 105 -12.09 5.14 -7.64
N LEU A 106 -13.28 5.57 -7.22
CA LEU A 106 -13.92 5.05 -6.01
C LEU A 106 -14.36 3.58 -6.18
N GLU A 107 -14.93 3.24 -7.33
CA GLU A 107 -15.30 1.86 -7.67
C GLU A 107 -14.08 0.94 -7.66
N ASN A 108 -13.00 1.35 -8.32
CA ASN A 108 -11.74 0.62 -8.30
C ASN A 108 -11.17 0.49 -6.88
N PHE A 109 -11.24 1.56 -6.09
CA PHE A 109 -10.76 1.54 -4.70
C PHE A 109 -11.50 0.51 -3.86
N ILE A 110 -12.83 0.46 -3.97
CA ILE A 110 -13.67 -0.52 -3.30
C ILE A 110 -13.33 -1.93 -3.77
N ASP A 111 -13.26 -2.15 -5.08
CA ASP A 111 -12.98 -3.48 -5.65
C ASP A 111 -11.58 -3.98 -5.29
N TYR A 112 -10.56 -3.13 -5.40
CA TYR A 112 -9.17 -3.55 -5.17
C TYR A 112 -8.89 -3.87 -3.70
N LEU A 113 -9.50 -3.12 -2.79
CA LEU A 113 -9.28 -3.29 -1.35
C LEU A 113 -10.26 -4.26 -0.68
N ASP A 114 -11.32 -4.72 -1.35
CA ASP A 114 -12.22 -5.72 -0.76
C ASP A 114 -11.45 -7.03 -0.51
N PRO A 115 -11.31 -7.47 0.76
CA PRO A 115 -10.59 -8.70 1.09
C PRO A 115 -11.12 -9.95 0.38
N LYS A 116 -12.38 -9.94 -0.04
CA LYS A 116 -13.00 -11.05 -0.78
C LYS A 116 -12.37 -11.26 -2.15
N ASN A 117 -11.80 -10.22 -2.76
CA ASN A 117 -11.19 -10.27 -4.08
C ASN A 117 -9.77 -10.83 -4.05
N LYS A 118 -9.19 -11.07 -2.87
CA LYS A 118 -7.88 -11.71 -2.68
C LYS A 118 -6.73 -11.06 -3.47
N ASN A 119 -6.80 -9.74 -3.67
CA ASN A 119 -5.74 -8.99 -4.33
C ASN A 119 -4.48 -8.85 -3.45
N TYR A 120 -4.60 -9.13 -2.16
CA TYR A 120 -3.51 -9.10 -1.17
C TYR A 120 -3.80 -10.11 -0.06
N GLU A 121 -2.78 -10.39 0.73
CA GLU A 121 -2.86 -11.27 1.91
C GLU A 121 -2.46 -10.50 3.16
N VAL A 122 -3.31 -10.56 4.19
CA VAL A 122 -2.99 -10.01 5.51
C VAL A 122 -2.26 -11.07 6.30
N ILE A 123 -1.06 -10.72 6.76
CA ILE A 123 -0.24 -11.62 7.58
C ILE A 123 -0.14 -11.11 9.03
N SER A 124 0.02 -12.03 9.95
CA SER A 124 0.16 -11.75 11.37
C SER A 124 1.52 -12.20 11.90
N THR A 125 1.79 -11.88 13.15
CA THR A 125 3.02 -12.36 13.82
C THR A 125 3.13 -13.89 13.78
N GLU A 126 2.00 -14.59 13.94
CA GLU A 126 1.93 -16.05 13.97
C GLU A 126 2.15 -16.67 12.59
N THR A 127 1.63 -16.05 11.53
CA THR A 127 1.69 -16.59 10.15
C THR A 127 2.91 -16.13 9.38
N ARG A 128 3.53 -15.02 9.77
CA ARG A 128 4.65 -14.37 9.05
C ARG A 128 5.77 -15.33 8.70
N ALA A 129 6.27 -16.09 9.66
CA ALA A 129 7.42 -16.97 9.45
C ALA A 129 7.12 -18.07 8.41
N GLY A 130 5.93 -18.67 8.47
CA GLY A 130 5.49 -19.68 7.51
C GLY A 130 5.36 -19.12 6.10
N ILE A 131 4.63 -18.03 5.94
CA ILE A 131 4.38 -17.38 4.63
C ILE A 131 5.72 -16.92 4.01
N LEU A 132 6.60 -16.29 4.78
CA LEU A 132 7.91 -15.88 4.28
C LEU A 132 8.81 -17.06 3.93
N GLY A 133 8.66 -18.21 4.61
CA GLY A 133 9.34 -19.45 4.25
C GLY A 133 8.86 -20.02 2.91
N GLU A 134 7.56 -20.06 2.68
CA GLU A 134 6.97 -20.52 1.42
C GLU A 134 7.31 -19.61 0.22
N LEU A 135 7.57 -18.34 0.49
CA LEU A 135 7.93 -17.32 -0.49
C LEU A 135 9.44 -17.05 -0.53
N ASP A 136 10.25 -17.90 0.06
CA ASP A 136 11.70 -17.74 0.03
C ASP A 136 12.23 -17.75 -1.42
N GLY A 137 13.14 -16.82 -1.73
CA GLY A 137 13.66 -16.62 -3.09
C GLY A 137 12.66 -16.15 -4.14
N LYS A 138 11.35 -16.11 -3.83
CA LYS A 138 10.30 -15.66 -4.76
C LYS A 138 10.05 -14.16 -4.64
N LYS A 139 9.56 -13.58 -5.75
CA LYS A 139 9.16 -12.16 -5.77
C LYS A 139 7.95 -11.92 -4.87
N LYS A 140 8.03 -10.85 -4.07
CA LYS A 140 6.96 -10.42 -3.15
C LYS A 140 7.06 -8.94 -2.83
N ILE A 141 5.92 -8.33 -2.55
CA ILE A 141 5.81 -6.95 -2.05
C ILE A 141 5.21 -7.02 -0.66
N ILE A 142 5.85 -6.38 0.31
CA ILE A 142 5.44 -6.38 1.70
C ILE A 142 5.17 -4.95 2.14
N LEU A 143 3.94 -4.67 2.53
CA LEU A 143 3.58 -3.39 3.16
C LEU A 143 3.55 -3.60 4.67
N THR A 144 4.36 -2.87 5.40
CA THR A 144 4.53 -3.09 6.84
C THR A 144 4.55 -1.79 7.65
N ALA A 145 4.11 -1.86 8.88
CA ALA A 145 4.27 -0.81 9.88
C ALA A 145 5.59 -1.04 10.68
N SER A 146 6.23 -0.01 11.26
CA SER A 146 5.86 1.39 11.23
C SER A 146 6.59 2.12 10.10
N GLY A 147 6.00 3.24 9.64
CA GLY A 147 6.60 4.08 8.60
C GLY A 147 7.88 4.80 9.02
N MET A 148 8.18 4.89 10.32
CA MET A 148 9.43 5.48 10.85
C MET A 148 10.51 4.42 11.14
N ALA A 149 10.19 3.15 10.93
CA ALA A 149 11.09 2.02 11.17
C ALA A 149 11.67 1.91 12.60
N GLU A 150 11.01 2.51 13.58
CA GLU A 150 11.45 2.52 14.99
C GLU A 150 10.93 1.33 15.81
N GLY A 151 9.96 0.58 15.26
CA GLY A 151 9.33 -0.54 15.95
C GLY A 151 8.30 -1.26 15.08
N GLY A 152 7.66 -2.28 15.64
CA GLY A 152 6.64 -3.06 14.95
C GLY A 152 7.22 -4.10 13.98
N PRO A 153 6.39 -4.65 13.10
CA PRO A 153 6.77 -5.74 12.20
C PRO A 153 7.96 -5.43 11.29
N VAL A 154 8.16 -4.16 10.93
CA VAL A 154 9.26 -3.75 10.05
C VAL A 154 10.64 -4.16 10.56
N ILE A 155 10.83 -4.20 11.89
CA ILE A 155 12.11 -4.61 12.50
C ILE A 155 12.48 -6.04 12.13
N GLU A 156 11.50 -6.95 12.03
CA GLU A 156 11.73 -8.33 11.62
C GLU A 156 12.16 -8.42 10.14
N TYR A 157 11.65 -7.54 9.30
CA TYR A 157 12.06 -7.44 7.90
C TYR A 157 13.47 -6.88 7.75
N PHE A 158 13.86 -5.88 8.53
CA PHE A 158 15.25 -5.40 8.55
C PHE A 158 16.21 -6.51 9.01
N LYS A 159 15.90 -7.20 10.09
CA LYS A 159 16.73 -8.33 10.56
C LYS A 159 16.90 -9.42 9.49
N ARG A 160 15.86 -9.66 8.69
CA ARG A 160 15.85 -10.75 7.72
C ARG A 160 16.46 -10.35 6.37
N PHE A 161 16.29 -9.10 5.93
CA PHE A 161 16.55 -8.70 4.56
C PHE A 161 17.51 -7.53 4.40
N ALA A 162 18.03 -6.92 5.48
CA ALA A 162 18.91 -5.75 5.35
C ALA A 162 20.22 -6.07 4.62
N ASP A 163 20.75 -7.27 4.79
CA ASP A 163 21.98 -7.74 4.14
C ASP A 163 21.71 -8.54 2.85
N ASP A 164 20.44 -8.64 2.42
CA ASP A 164 20.08 -9.37 1.20
C ASP A 164 20.10 -8.46 -0.01
N GLU A 165 21.07 -8.66 -0.90
CA GLU A 165 21.22 -7.90 -2.17
C GLU A 165 20.01 -8.04 -3.12
N LYS A 166 19.11 -8.99 -2.87
CA LYS A 166 17.86 -9.19 -3.61
C LYS A 166 16.65 -8.54 -2.95
N SER A 167 16.87 -7.73 -1.93
CA SER A 167 15.84 -7.01 -1.21
C SER A 167 16.04 -5.50 -1.30
N VAL A 168 14.95 -4.75 -1.27
CA VAL A 168 14.95 -3.28 -1.23
C VAL A 168 13.88 -2.78 -0.29
N PHE A 169 14.18 -1.68 0.40
CA PHE A 169 13.30 -0.98 1.33
C PHE A 169 12.92 0.40 0.78
N TYR A 170 11.64 0.76 0.92
CA TYR A 170 11.05 2.06 0.62
C TYR A 170 10.52 2.72 1.89
#